data_d977f0286b98be6e337c8f942c3dfcd1
#
_entry.id   d977f0286b98be6e337c8f942c3dfcd1
#
_cell.length_a   1.000
_cell.length_b   1.000
_cell.length_c   1.000
_cell.angle_alpha   90.00
_cell.angle_beta   90.00
_cell.angle_gamma   90.00
#
_symmetry.space_group_name_H-M   'P 1'
#
loop_
_entity.id
_entity.type
_entity.pdbx_description
1 polymer ?
#
loop_
_entity_poly.entity_id
_entity_poly.type
_entity_poly.pdbx_seq_one_letter_code
_entity_poly.pdbx_strand_id
1 'polypeptide(L)'
;LATPIDPMHQFMIQKIVDLPTFTVPGLGAIDMSITNSVAAMLLSATLIIVFYGFASAKAAVIPGRLQTVGEMLYGLVDGLTSSIIGHDGKKYLPFVFSLFAFVLFANLQGMLFGWTGTFLGFTSTSQLAVTLTLGMLVILTVITVGVAKNGFKFFKLFAPSGVPPVLYILLVPIEIISFLIRPVTLALRLFGNMLGGHVVLKIFATFVAILLAMKPVFWAVGLLSLTSVVALTALEFMVAFLQAFVFAVLTCVYLNDVVHLDSH
;
A
#
# COMPACT_ATOMS: atom_id res chain seq x y z
N LEU A 1 -6.09 20.37 32.91
CA LEU A 1 -4.84 20.30 32.15
C LEU A 1 -5.11 19.36 30.99
N ALA A 2 -5.20 19.89 29.77
CA ALA A 2 -5.37 19.07 28.57
C ALA A 2 -4.13 18.15 28.48
N THR A 3 -4.36 16.84 28.40
CA THR A 3 -3.29 15.87 28.11
C THR A 3 -2.59 16.31 26.83
N PRO A 4 -1.26 16.32 26.80
CA PRO A 4 -0.53 16.69 25.59
C PRO A 4 -0.99 15.78 24.46
N ILE A 5 -1.42 16.40 23.35
CA ILE A 5 -1.91 15.70 22.18
C ILE A 5 -0.71 15.05 21.53
N ASP A 6 -0.57 13.75 21.70
CA ASP A 6 0.42 12.98 20.97
C ASP A 6 -0.24 12.30 19.75
N PRO A 7 -0.13 12.89 18.56
CA PRO A 7 -0.72 12.32 17.35
C PRO A 7 -0.04 11.02 16.91
N MET A 8 1.17 10.73 17.45
CA MET A 8 1.95 9.55 17.09
C MET A 8 1.57 8.31 17.90
N HIS A 9 0.89 8.46 19.04
CA HIS A 9 0.51 7.34 19.91
C HIS A 9 -0.31 6.25 19.18
N GLN A 10 -1.10 6.62 18.20
CA GLN A 10 -1.91 5.67 17.40
C GLN A 10 -1.07 4.72 16.53
N PHE A 11 0.19 5.07 16.23
CA PHE A 11 1.09 4.27 15.39
C PHE A 11 2.06 3.39 16.20
N MET A 12 1.97 3.45 17.54
CA MET A 12 2.79 2.60 18.40
C MET A 12 2.37 1.14 18.25
N ILE A 13 3.35 0.29 18.02
CA ILE A 13 3.13 -1.15 17.93
C ILE A 13 2.91 -1.68 19.35
N GLN A 14 1.75 -2.27 19.58
CA GLN A 14 1.37 -2.90 20.86
C GLN A 14 1.17 -4.39 20.63
N LYS A 15 1.62 -5.20 21.57
CA LYS A 15 1.35 -6.64 21.59
C LYS A 15 -0.07 -6.88 22.06
N ILE A 16 -0.84 -7.64 21.27
CA ILE A 16 -2.23 -8.05 21.60
C ILE A 16 -2.21 -9.43 22.24
N VAL A 17 -1.39 -10.35 21.69
CA VAL A 17 -1.24 -11.72 22.19
C VAL A 17 0.25 -12.03 22.26
N ASP A 18 0.74 -12.36 23.44
CA ASP A 18 2.11 -12.81 23.62
C ASP A 18 2.24 -14.28 23.21
N LEU A 19 3.08 -14.53 22.21
CA LEU A 19 3.45 -15.86 21.75
C LEU A 19 4.90 -16.17 22.14
N PRO A 20 5.27 -17.47 22.28
CA PRO A 20 6.63 -17.85 22.66
C PRO A 20 7.66 -17.30 21.66
N THR A 21 8.76 -16.78 22.20
CA THR A 21 9.92 -16.33 21.41
C THR A 21 10.73 -17.54 20.96
N PHE A 22 11.01 -17.64 19.67
CA PHE A 22 11.91 -18.66 19.12
C PHE A 22 13.29 -18.06 18.91
N THR A 23 14.30 -18.68 19.51
CA THR A 23 15.70 -18.31 19.28
C THR A 23 16.24 -19.07 18.06
N VAL A 24 16.51 -18.33 16.97
CA VAL A 24 17.15 -18.92 15.78
C VAL A 24 18.65 -18.68 15.88
N PRO A 25 19.49 -19.74 15.80
CA PRO A 25 20.97 -19.58 15.82
C PRO A 25 21.41 -18.66 14.67
N GLY A 26 22.02 -17.52 15.01
CA GLY A 26 22.53 -16.53 14.04
C GLY A 26 21.62 -15.33 13.76
N LEU A 27 20.31 -15.38 14.07
CA LEU A 27 19.36 -14.24 13.90
C LEU A 27 18.87 -13.64 15.22
N GLY A 28 19.17 -14.26 16.37
CA GLY A 28 18.69 -13.81 17.68
C GLY A 28 17.30 -14.34 18.04
N ALA A 29 16.67 -13.72 19.05
CA ALA A 29 15.31 -14.07 19.49
C ALA A 29 14.28 -13.41 18.56
N ILE A 30 13.52 -14.23 17.84
CA ILE A 30 12.39 -13.77 17.00
C ILE A 30 11.13 -13.84 17.85
N ASP A 31 10.54 -12.68 18.12
CA ASP A 31 9.26 -12.56 18.83
C ASP A 31 8.11 -12.72 17.82
N MET A 32 7.34 -13.79 17.97
CA MET A 32 6.19 -14.08 17.10
C MET A 32 4.87 -13.55 17.67
N SER A 33 4.91 -12.66 18.66
CA SER A 33 3.71 -12.08 19.28
C SER A 33 2.82 -11.39 18.24
N ILE A 34 1.51 -11.59 18.33
CA ILE A 34 0.54 -10.90 17.48
C ILE A 34 0.44 -9.45 17.94
N THR A 35 0.93 -8.55 17.08
CA THR A 35 0.85 -7.12 17.29
C THR A 35 -0.42 -6.54 16.64
N ASN A 36 -0.78 -5.30 17.02
CA ASN A 36 -1.86 -4.56 16.38
C ASN A 36 -1.68 -4.42 14.86
N SER A 37 -0.43 -4.32 14.38
CA SER A 37 -0.12 -4.30 12.95
C SER A 37 -0.46 -5.62 12.25
N VAL A 38 -0.10 -6.75 12.83
CA VAL A 38 -0.44 -8.08 12.30
C VAL A 38 -1.95 -8.28 12.31
N ALA A 39 -2.63 -7.92 13.40
CA ALA A 39 -4.09 -8.01 13.50
C ALA A 39 -4.79 -7.15 12.43
N ALA A 40 -4.30 -5.95 12.16
CA ALA A 40 -4.82 -5.07 11.10
C ALA A 40 -4.61 -5.67 9.71
N MET A 41 -3.45 -6.27 9.42
CA MET A 41 -3.20 -6.97 8.14
C MET A 41 -4.14 -8.17 7.95
N LEU A 42 -4.35 -8.98 8.99
CA LEU A 42 -5.29 -10.10 8.96
C LEU A 42 -6.73 -9.62 8.75
N LEU A 43 -7.11 -8.52 9.40
CA LEU A 43 -8.43 -7.91 9.21
C LEU A 43 -8.61 -7.42 7.77
N SER A 44 -7.60 -6.75 7.18
CA SER A 44 -7.65 -6.32 5.77
C SER A 44 -7.83 -7.52 4.84
N ALA A 45 -7.06 -8.59 5.05
CA ALA A 45 -7.19 -9.82 4.26
C ALA A 45 -8.59 -10.46 4.42
N THR A 46 -9.11 -10.50 5.64
CA THR A 46 -10.47 -11.00 5.92
C THR A 46 -11.53 -10.17 5.22
N LEU A 47 -11.42 -8.83 5.28
CA LEU A 47 -12.34 -7.92 4.59
C LEU A 47 -12.36 -8.14 3.08
N ILE A 48 -11.20 -8.38 2.45
CA ILE A 48 -11.09 -8.69 1.03
C ILE A 48 -11.84 -10.00 0.73
N ILE A 49 -11.56 -11.07 1.49
CA ILE A 49 -12.18 -12.39 1.29
C ILE A 49 -13.70 -12.27 1.47
N VAL A 50 -14.15 -11.58 2.50
CA VAL A 50 -15.58 -11.39 2.78
C VAL A 50 -16.23 -10.55 1.68
N PHE A 51 -15.64 -9.44 1.28
CA PHE A 51 -16.17 -8.57 0.24
C PHE A 51 -16.32 -9.32 -1.10
N TYR A 52 -15.26 -9.98 -1.59
CA TYR A 52 -15.31 -10.71 -2.85
C TYR A 52 -16.12 -12.00 -2.72
N GLY A 53 -16.16 -12.65 -1.56
CA GLY A 53 -17.02 -13.77 -1.28
C GLY A 53 -18.51 -13.41 -1.42
N PHE A 54 -18.94 -12.29 -0.85
CA PHE A 54 -20.32 -11.79 -1.01
C PHE A 54 -20.60 -11.25 -2.41
N ALA A 55 -19.64 -10.57 -3.04
CA ALA A 55 -19.77 -10.05 -4.40
C ALA A 55 -19.96 -11.18 -5.43
N SER A 56 -19.33 -12.34 -5.23
CA SER A 56 -19.40 -13.50 -6.12
C SER A 56 -20.47 -14.51 -5.76
N ALA A 57 -21.03 -14.49 -4.53
CA ALA A 57 -21.97 -15.49 -4.04
C ALA A 57 -23.27 -15.60 -4.85
N LYS A 58 -23.71 -14.51 -5.49
CA LYS A 58 -24.90 -14.44 -6.36
C LYS A 58 -24.55 -13.76 -7.66
N ALA A 59 -23.58 -14.33 -8.40
CA ALA A 59 -23.20 -13.79 -9.71
C ALA A 59 -24.41 -13.82 -10.66
N ALA A 60 -24.93 -12.65 -11.00
CA ALA A 60 -26.05 -12.49 -11.90
C ALA A 60 -25.63 -11.71 -13.15
N VAL A 61 -26.29 -11.96 -14.28
CA VAL A 61 -26.06 -11.22 -15.55
C VAL A 61 -26.35 -9.72 -15.40
N ILE A 62 -27.32 -9.37 -14.55
CA ILE A 62 -27.54 -7.98 -14.11
C ILE A 62 -26.94 -7.85 -12.72
N PRO A 63 -25.76 -7.22 -12.59
CA PRO A 63 -25.02 -7.22 -11.34
C PRO A 63 -25.69 -6.34 -10.26
N GLY A 64 -25.72 -6.85 -9.03
CA GLY A 64 -26.11 -6.07 -7.86
C GLY A 64 -24.98 -5.07 -7.48
N ARG A 65 -25.27 -4.10 -6.60
CA ARG A 65 -24.35 -3.01 -6.24
C ARG A 65 -22.97 -3.49 -5.79
N LEU A 66 -22.89 -4.52 -4.94
CA LEU A 66 -21.62 -5.08 -4.46
C LEU A 66 -20.85 -5.78 -5.59
N GLN A 67 -21.57 -6.56 -6.42
CA GLN A 67 -20.99 -7.23 -7.58
C GLN A 67 -20.41 -6.19 -8.55
N THR A 68 -21.17 -5.12 -8.86
CA THR A 68 -20.71 -4.02 -9.75
C THR A 68 -19.40 -3.40 -9.26
N VAL A 69 -19.29 -3.10 -7.97
CA VAL A 69 -18.07 -2.53 -7.41
C VAL A 69 -16.90 -3.53 -7.51
N GLY A 70 -17.13 -4.80 -7.19
CA GLY A 70 -16.11 -5.84 -7.30
C GLY A 70 -15.61 -6.04 -8.74
N GLU A 71 -16.55 -6.10 -9.70
CA GLU A 71 -16.24 -6.22 -11.13
C GLU A 71 -15.52 -4.97 -11.68
N MET A 72 -15.90 -3.78 -11.22
CA MET A 72 -15.24 -2.54 -11.61
C MET A 72 -13.79 -2.49 -11.14
N LEU A 73 -13.51 -2.86 -9.88
CA LEU A 73 -12.16 -2.92 -9.34
C LEU A 73 -11.31 -3.98 -10.04
N TYR A 74 -11.91 -5.15 -10.31
CA TYR A 74 -11.23 -6.22 -11.05
C TYR A 74 -10.94 -5.79 -12.50
N GLY A 75 -11.93 -5.24 -13.20
CA GLY A 75 -11.81 -4.77 -14.58
C GLY A 75 -10.79 -3.64 -14.74
N LEU A 76 -10.67 -2.76 -13.72
CA LEU A 76 -9.65 -1.72 -13.69
C LEU A 76 -8.24 -2.34 -13.69
N VAL A 77 -7.98 -3.34 -12.84
CA VAL A 77 -6.67 -3.99 -12.78
C VAL A 77 -6.41 -4.87 -14.00
N ASP A 78 -7.44 -5.55 -14.53
CA ASP A 78 -7.34 -6.33 -15.77
C ASP A 78 -7.00 -5.43 -16.96
N GLY A 79 -7.67 -4.28 -17.08
CA GLY A 79 -7.37 -3.26 -18.08
C GLY A 79 -5.94 -2.73 -17.99
N LEU A 80 -5.46 -2.44 -16.77
CA LEU A 80 -4.08 -2.04 -16.54
C LEU A 80 -3.07 -3.11 -16.95
N THR A 81 -3.29 -4.34 -16.50
CA THR A 81 -2.39 -5.46 -16.77
C THR A 81 -2.34 -5.77 -18.27
N SER A 82 -3.48 -5.73 -18.93
CA SER A 82 -3.59 -5.94 -20.39
C SER A 82 -2.99 -4.80 -21.20
N SER A 83 -3.10 -3.54 -20.75
CA SER A 83 -2.56 -2.39 -21.48
C SER A 83 -1.05 -2.25 -21.31
N ILE A 84 -0.48 -2.63 -20.15
CA ILE A 84 0.94 -2.45 -19.87
C ILE A 84 1.75 -3.71 -20.27
N ILE A 85 1.30 -4.91 -19.89
CA ILE A 85 2.02 -6.17 -20.13
C ILE A 85 1.56 -6.85 -21.42
N GLY A 86 0.37 -6.51 -21.93
CA GLY A 86 -0.20 -7.12 -23.13
C GLY A 86 -0.76 -8.52 -22.88
N HIS A 87 -0.59 -9.42 -23.86
CA HIS A 87 -1.21 -10.75 -23.83
C HIS A 87 -0.76 -11.62 -22.64
N ASP A 88 0.49 -11.52 -22.23
CA ASP A 88 1.06 -12.23 -21.07
C ASP A 88 0.51 -11.70 -19.72
N GLY A 89 -0.14 -10.55 -19.72
CA GLY A 89 -0.65 -9.87 -18.52
C GLY A 89 -1.61 -10.71 -17.69
N LYS A 90 -2.45 -11.52 -18.34
CA LYS A 90 -3.43 -12.39 -17.64
C LYS A 90 -2.80 -13.36 -16.66
N LYS A 91 -1.55 -13.78 -16.89
CA LYS A 91 -0.81 -14.66 -16.00
C LYS A 91 -0.43 -13.97 -14.68
N TYR A 92 -0.18 -12.67 -14.72
CA TYR A 92 0.26 -11.87 -13.57
C TYR A 92 -0.90 -11.13 -12.89
N LEU A 93 -2.07 -11.11 -13.53
CA LEU A 93 -3.28 -10.45 -13.02
C LEU A 93 -3.64 -10.86 -11.57
N PRO A 94 -3.62 -12.15 -11.17
CA PRO A 94 -3.97 -12.52 -9.80
C PRO A 94 -3.03 -11.90 -8.76
N PHE A 95 -1.74 -11.80 -9.08
CA PHE A 95 -0.74 -11.19 -8.21
C PHE A 95 -0.94 -9.69 -8.08
N VAL A 96 -1.05 -8.99 -9.22
CA VAL A 96 -1.25 -7.53 -9.26
C VAL A 96 -2.56 -7.14 -8.58
N PHE A 97 -3.63 -7.93 -8.83
CA PHE A 97 -4.93 -7.72 -8.21
C PHE A 97 -4.90 -7.93 -6.69
N SER A 98 -4.22 -8.95 -6.22
CA SER A 98 -4.07 -9.21 -4.78
C SER A 98 -3.33 -8.07 -4.07
N LEU A 99 -2.27 -7.55 -4.69
CA LEU A 99 -1.54 -6.39 -4.17
C LEU A 99 -2.41 -5.13 -4.15
N PHE A 100 -3.10 -4.84 -5.26
CA PHE A 100 -4.01 -3.70 -5.36
C PHE A 100 -5.10 -3.78 -4.28
N ALA A 101 -5.78 -4.92 -4.19
CA ALA A 101 -6.84 -5.12 -3.21
C ALA A 101 -6.31 -5.00 -1.78
N PHE A 102 -5.15 -5.60 -1.47
CA PHE A 102 -4.58 -5.53 -0.13
C PHE A 102 -4.24 -4.08 0.26
N VAL A 103 -3.55 -3.34 -0.59
CA VAL A 103 -3.19 -1.94 -0.30
C VAL A 103 -4.44 -1.08 -0.19
N LEU A 104 -5.42 -1.26 -1.09
CA LEU A 104 -6.67 -0.50 -1.05
C LEU A 104 -7.45 -0.74 0.24
N PHE A 105 -7.69 -2.00 0.60
CA PHE A 105 -8.46 -2.34 1.79
C PHE A 105 -7.72 -1.99 3.08
N ALA A 106 -6.39 -2.14 3.13
CA ALA A 106 -5.59 -1.73 4.28
C ALA A 106 -5.64 -0.21 4.51
N ASN A 107 -5.60 0.59 3.44
CA ASN A 107 -5.73 2.03 3.53
C ASN A 107 -7.15 2.44 3.94
N LEU A 108 -8.18 1.87 3.30
CA LEU A 108 -9.58 2.17 3.62
C LEU A 108 -9.95 1.75 5.04
N GLN A 109 -9.45 0.60 5.52
CA GLN A 109 -9.68 0.14 6.89
C GLN A 109 -9.17 1.16 7.91
N GLY A 110 -7.94 1.65 7.74
CA GLY A 110 -7.37 2.66 8.62
C GLY A 110 -8.20 3.93 8.69
N MET A 111 -8.75 4.36 7.56
CA MET A 111 -9.60 5.55 7.48
C MET A 111 -10.98 5.34 8.08
N LEU A 112 -11.62 4.21 7.77
CA LEU A 112 -12.99 3.93 8.24
C LEU A 112 -13.04 3.67 9.74
N PHE A 113 -12.06 2.98 10.29
CA PHE A 113 -12.03 2.60 11.70
C PHE A 113 -11.06 3.45 12.55
N GLY A 114 -10.26 4.33 11.95
CA GLY A 114 -9.29 5.18 12.66
C GLY A 114 -9.89 6.07 13.74
N TRP A 115 -11.20 6.38 13.64
CA TRP A 115 -11.95 7.18 14.60
C TRP A 115 -12.38 6.39 15.85
N THR A 116 -12.36 5.05 15.79
CA THR A 116 -12.85 4.21 16.89
C THR A 116 -11.87 4.11 18.05
N GLY A 117 -10.61 4.50 17.88
CA GLY A 117 -9.57 4.38 18.90
C GLY A 117 -9.21 2.92 19.26
N THR A 118 -9.73 1.94 18.52
CA THR A 118 -9.50 0.52 18.70
C THR A 118 -8.39 0.01 17.79
N PHE A 119 -7.88 -1.21 18.02
CA PHE A 119 -6.93 -1.87 17.13
C PHE A 119 -7.47 -2.03 15.68
N LEU A 120 -8.78 -1.98 15.48
CA LEU A 120 -9.42 -2.03 14.16
C LEU A 120 -9.07 -0.82 13.28
N GLY A 121 -8.84 0.35 13.90
CA GLY A 121 -8.44 1.58 13.21
C GLY A 121 -6.93 1.72 12.98
N PHE A 122 -6.15 0.71 13.31
CA PHE A 122 -4.72 0.72 13.05
C PHE A 122 -4.46 0.54 11.55
N THR A 123 -3.80 1.52 10.94
CA THR A 123 -3.44 1.45 9.52
C THR A 123 -2.11 0.72 9.36
N SER A 124 -2.14 -0.53 8.92
CA SER A 124 -0.91 -1.33 8.74
C SER A 124 0.07 -0.69 7.74
N THR A 125 -0.43 -0.01 6.73
CA THR A 125 0.38 0.71 5.71
C THR A 125 1.04 2.00 6.23
N SER A 126 0.70 2.46 7.44
CA SER A 126 1.44 3.51 8.14
C SER A 126 2.71 3.01 8.83
N GLN A 127 3.01 1.72 8.75
CA GLN A 127 4.25 1.12 9.24
C GLN A 127 5.24 0.93 8.09
N LEU A 128 6.42 1.53 8.22
CA LEU A 128 7.46 1.42 7.20
C LEU A 128 7.88 -0.04 6.95
N ALA A 129 7.90 -0.88 7.98
CA ALA A 129 8.23 -2.29 7.86
C ALA A 129 7.25 -3.03 6.93
N VAL A 130 5.94 -2.77 7.05
CA VAL A 130 4.90 -3.39 6.22
C VAL A 130 5.03 -2.93 4.77
N THR A 131 5.17 -1.63 4.55
CA THR A 131 5.26 -1.07 3.19
C THR A 131 6.56 -1.47 2.49
N LEU A 132 7.69 -1.56 3.22
CA LEU A 132 8.95 -2.10 2.70
C LEU A 132 8.81 -3.58 2.33
N THR A 133 8.17 -4.39 3.18
CA THR A 133 7.92 -5.80 2.88
C THR A 133 7.09 -5.96 1.61
N LEU A 134 6.04 -5.15 1.41
CA LEU A 134 5.26 -5.15 0.17
C LEU A 134 6.10 -4.73 -1.04
N GLY A 135 6.91 -3.68 -0.92
CA GLY A 135 7.83 -3.25 -1.98
C GLY A 135 8.88 -4.32 -2.33
N MET A 136 9.44 -4.97 -1.29
CA MET A 136 10.39 -6.08 -1.47
C MET A 136 9.72 -7.32 -2.10
N LEU A 137 8.48 -7.61 -1.76
CA LEU A 137 7.71 -8.70 -2.36
C LEU A 137 7.51 -8.47 -3.87
N VAL A 138 7.22 -7.23 -4.27
CA VAL A 138 7.12 -6.87 -5.71
C VAL A 138 8.44 -7.11 -6.42
N ILE A 139 9.56 -6.55 -5.90
CA ILE A 139 10.85 -6.69 -6.58
C ILE A 139 11.32 -8.14 -6.62
N LEU A 140 11.10 -8.91 -5.54
CA LEU A 140 11.44 -10.33 -5.48
C LEU A 140 10.64 -11.13 -6.53
N THR A 141 9.35 -10.80 -6.70
CA THR A 141 8.52 -11.41 -7.75
C THR A 141 9.02 -11.04 -9.14
N VAL A 142 9.39 -9.78 -9.37
CA VAL A 142 9.97 -9.30 -10.64
C VAL A 142 11.28 -10.03 -10.95
N ILE A 143 12.18 -10.17 -9.97
CA ILE A 143 13.44 -10.92 -10.14
C ILE A 143 13.16 -12.39 -10.43
N THR A 144 12.25 -13.02 -9.68
CA THR A 144 11.92 -14.45 -9.86
C THR A 144 11.34 -14.71 -11.24
N VAL A 145 10.40 -13.88 -11.69
CA VAL A 145 9.81 -13.96 -13.03
C VAL A 145 10.87 -13.70 -14.11
N GLY A 146 11.69 -12.66 -13.92
CA GLY A 146 12.76 -12.30 -14.85
C GLY A 146 13.79 -13.41 -15.04
N VAL A 147 14.25 -14.00 -13.94
CA VAL A 147 15.21 -15.12 -13.98
C VAL A 147 14.55 -16.39 -14.52
N ALA A 148 13.29 -16.69 -14.13
CA ALA A 148 12.59 -17.89 -14.62
C ALA A 148 12.30 -17.83 -16.13
N LYS A 149 11.98 -16.64 -16.68
CA LYS A 149 11.66 -16.46 -18.10
C LYS A 149 12.92 -16.31 -18.97
N ASN A 150 13.89 -15.54 -18.52
CA ASN A 150 15.05 -15.11 -19.34
C ASN A 150 16.37 -15.74 -18.92
N GLY A 151 16.44 -16.46 -17.78
CA GLY A 151 17.67 -17.05 -17.27
C GLY A 151 18.78 -16.00 -17.13
N PHE A 152 19.98 -16.31 -17.67
CA PHE A 152 21.12 -15.38 -17.64
C PHE A 152 20.93 -14.09 -18.46
N LYS A 153 19.97 -14.07 -19.40
CA LYS A 153 19.65 -12.85 -20.17
C LYS A 153 19.03 -11.76 -19.28
N PHE A 154 18.51 -12.10 -18.09
CA PHE A 154 18.00 -11.13 -17.12
C PHE A 154 19.01 -10.01 -16.81
N PHE A 155 20.30 -10.32 -16.79
CA PHE A 155 21.35 -9.31 -16.57
C PHE A 155 21.46 -8.27 -17.67
N LYS A 156 20.91 -8.52 -18.87
CA LYS A 156 20.80 -7.49 -19.93
C LYS A 156 19.89 -6.33 -19.55
N LEU A 157 19.01 -6.53 -18.57
CA LEU A 157 18.20 -5.43 -18.01
C LEU A 157 19.08 -4.26 -17.52
N PHE A 158 20.26 -4.60 -16.98
CA PHE A 158 21.22 -3.62 -16.47
C PHE A 158 22.22 -3.13 -17.52
N ALA A 159 22.25 -3.76 -18.68
CA ALA A 159 23.19 -3.45 -19.76
C ALA A 159 22.46 -3.39 -21.12
N PRO A 160 21.68 -2.32 -21.40
CA PRO A 160 20.92 -2.19 -22.64
C PRO A 160 21.82 -2.23 -23.86
N SER A 161 21.38 -2.95 -24.92
CA SER A 161 22.13 -3.11 -26.17
C SER A 161 22.24 -1.79 -26.94
N GLY A 162 23.37 -1.58 -27.63
CA GLY A 162 23.58 -0.42 -28.51
C GLY A 162 24.33 0.77 -27.90
N VAL A 163 24.86 0.62 -26.68
CA VAL A 163 25.62 1.68 -25.99
C VAL A 163 27.14 1.43 -26.19
N PRO A 164 27.97 2.47 -26.42
CA PRO A 164 29.43 2.35 -26.48
C PRO A 164 30.00 1.73 -25.19
N PRO A 165 31.05 0.85 -25.30
CA PRO A 165 31.57 0.10 -24.15
C PRO A 165 32.02 0.97 -22.96
N VAL A 166 32.48 2.17 -23.20
CA VAL A 166 32.95 3.12 -22.18
C VAL A 166 31.80 3.61 -21.31
N LEU A 167 30.58 3.73 -21.86
CA LEU A 167 29.41 4.20 -21.12
C LEU A 167 28.80 3.13 -20.20
N TYR A 168 29.08 1.83 -20.42
CA TYR A 168 28.60 0.75 -19.52
C TYR A 168 29.15 0.90 -18.10
N ILE A 169 30.36 1.43 -17.93
CA ILE A 169 30.96 1.63 -16.61
C ILE A 169 30.10 2.56 -15.75
N LEU A 170 29.44 3.54 -16.37
CA LEU A 170 28.56 4.47 -15.69
C LEU A 170 27.10 3.99 -15.66
N LEU A 171 26.62 3.42 -16.76
CA LEU A 171 25.22 3.06 -16.95
C LEU A 171 24.79 1.88 -16.06
N VAL A 172 25.60 0.82 -16.01
CA VAL A 172 25.27 -0.38 -15.21
C VAL A 172 25.10 -0.09 -13.72
N PRO A 173 26.01 0.66 -13.05
CA PRO A 173 25.79 1.04 -11.65
C PRO A 173 24.53 1.89 -11.44
N ILE A 174 24.26 2.83 -12.35
CA ILE A 174 23.07 3.69 -12.25
C ILE A 174 21.80 2.84 -12.38
N GLU A 175 21.73 1.90 -13.33
CA GLU A 175 20.56 1.05 -13.53
C GLU A 175 20.33 0.10 -12.35
N ILE A 176 21.41 -0.48 -11.78
CA ILE A 176 21.33 -1.30 -10.57
C ILE A 176 20.80 -0.48 -9.39
N ILE A 177 21.33 0.73 -9.17
CA ILE A 177 20.88 1.61 -8.09
C ILE A 177 19.42 2.00 -8.31
N SER A 178 19.05 2.39 -9.54
CA SER A 178 17.68 2.72 -9.92
C SER A 178 16.73 1.57 -9.61
N PHE A 179 17.09 0.35 -10.01
CA PHE A 179 16.30 -0.87 -9.75
C PHE A 179 16.11 -1.14 -8.25
N LEU A 180 17.17 -0.98 -7.44
CA LEU A 180 17.11 -1.18 -5.99
C LEU A 180 16.33 -0.08 -5.25
N ILE A 181 16.34 1.15 -5.77
CA ILE A 181 15.60 2.26 -5.16
C ILE A 181 14.09 2.16 -5.44
N ARG A 182 13.67 1.52 -6.51
CA ARG A 182 12.23 1.38 -6.89
C ARG A 182 11.33 0.88 -5.73
N PRO A 183 11.62 -0.26 -5.06
CA PRO A 183 10.79 -0.71 -3.94
C PRO A 183 10.82 0.23 -2.75
N VAL A 184 11.96 0.88 -2.50
CA VAL A 184 12.10 1.82 -1.39
C VAL A 184 11.24 3.05 -1.61
N THR A 185 11.28 3.66 -2.80
CA THR A 185 10.46 4.82 -3.14
C THR A 185 8.96 4.49 -3.12
N LEU A 186 8.59 3.29 -3.57
CA LEU A 186 7.22 2.81 -3.53
C LEU A 186 6.72 2.66 -2.09
N ALA A 187 7.53 2.05 -1.23
CA ALA A 187 7.25 1.87 0.18
C ALA A 187 7.16 3.21 0.94
N LEU A 188 8.13 4.11 0.73
CA LEU A 188 8.15 5.43 1.36
C LEU A 188 6.96 6.29 0.95
N ARG A 189 6.52 6.20 -0.31
CA ARG A 189 5.34 6.92 -0.80
C ARG A 189 4.07 6.43 -0.10
N LEU A 190 3.89 5.12 0.01
CA LEU A 190 2.74 4.54 0.71
C LEU A 190 2.75 4.89 2.19
N PHE A 191 3.87 4.69 2.86
CA PHE A 191 4.08 5.03 4.26
C PHE A 191 3.84 6.52 4.53
N GLY A 192 4.50 7.41 3.76
CA GLY A 192 4.45 8.86 3.98
C GLY A 192 3.04 9.44 3.78
N ASN A 193 2.33 8.98 2.75
CA ASN A 193 0.97 9.44 2.50
C ASN A 193 0.01 9.02 3.62
N MET A 194 0.08 7.77 4.08
CA MET A 194 -0.82 7.28 5.12
C MET A 194 -0.48 7.88 6.50
N LEU A 195 0.80 7.91 6.87
CA LEU A 195 1.21 8.50 8.14
C LEU A 195 0.89 10.00 8.17
N GLY A 196 1.28 10.73 7.11
CA GLY A 196 1.10 12.17 7.01
C GLY A 196 -0.38 12.57 7.04
N GLY A 197 -1.22 11.90 6.26
CA GLY A 197 -2.66 12.14 6.21
C GLY A 197 -3.31 11.99 7.59
N HIS A 198 -3.12 10.85 8.24
CA HIS A 198 -3.70 10.59 9.57
C HIS A 198 -3.20 11.56 10.65
N VAL A 199 -1.92 11.96 10.63
CA VAL A 199 -1.38 12.94 11.59
C VAL A 199 -2.05 14.30 11.39
N VAL A 200 -2.15 14.77 10.15
CA VAL A 200 -2.77 16.06 9.82
C VAL A 200 -4.25 16.06 10.19
N LEU A 201 -5.01 15.02 9.84
CA LEU A 201 -6.41 14.89 10.22
C LEU A 201 -6.61 14.98 11.74
N LYS A 202 -5.77 14.29 12.50
CA LYS A 202 -5.86 14.27 13.97
C LYS A 202 -5.59 15.65 14.58
N ILE A 203 -4.60 16.36 14.05
CA ILE A 203 -4.27 17.73 14.49
C ILE A 203 -5.47 18.65 14.24
N PHE A 204 -6.03 18.66 13.02
CA PHE A 204 -7.20 19.50 12.71
C PHE A 204 -8.44 19.11 13.50
N ALA A 205 -8.72 17.82 13.67
CA ALA A 205 -9.84 17.34 14.49
C ALA A 205 -9.70 17.80 15.95
N THR A 206 -8.49 17.85 16.49
CA THR A 206 -8.22 18.36 17.83
C THR A 206 -8.44 19.87 17.91
N PHE A 207 -8.02 20.63 16.89
CA PHE A 207 -8.32 22.06 16.82
C PHE A 207 -9.82 22.33 16.81
N VAL A 208 -10.61 21.53 16.07
CA VAL A 208 -12.09 21.61 16.11
C VAL A 208 -12.59 21.43 17.53
N ALA A 209 -12.17 20.38 18.23
CA ALA A 209 -12.64 20.09 19.59
C ALA A 209 -12.27 21.22 20.57
N ILE A 210 -11.05 21.75 20.52
CA ILE A 210 -10.60 22.84 21.40
C ILE A 210 -11.37 24.14 21.11
N LEU A 211 -11.46 24.55 19.84
CA LEU A 211 -12.05 25.83 19.46
C LEU A 211 -13.54 25.86 19.70
N LEU A 212 -14.28 24.76 19.48
CA LEU A 212 -15.69 24.67 19.76
C LEU A 212 -16.00 24.61 21.26
N ALA A 213 -15.09 24.13 22.10
CA ALA A 213 -15.19 24.15 23.54
C ALA A 213 -14.90 25.53 24.17
N MET A 214 -14.33 26.47 23.42
CA MET A 214 -14.00 27.84 23.86
C MET A 214 -15.21 28.77 23.72
N LYS A 215 -14.98 30.08 23.98
CA LYS A 215 -16.02 31.11 23.88
C LYS A 215 -16.60 31.21 22.45
N PRO A 216 -17.85 31.64 22.26
CA PRO A 216 -18.53 31.72 20.96
C PRO A 216 -17.77 32.49 19.86
N VAL A 217 -16.89 33.42 20.27
CA VAL A 217 -16.05 34.21 19.37
C VAL A 217 -15.12 33.32 18.54
N PHE A 218 -14.72 32.12 19.05
CA PHE A 218 -13.85 31.18 18.37
C PHE A 218 -14.59 30.17 17.49
N TRP A 219 -15.93 30.13 17.52
CA TRP A 219 -16.74 29.18 16.76
C TRP A 219 -16.54 29.32 15.23
N ALA A 220 -16.37 30.55 14.75
CA ALA A 220 -16.11 30.77 13.33
C ALA A 220 -14.84 30.08 12.86
N VAL A 221 -13.76 30.16 13.67
CA VAL A 221 -12.49 29.48 13.38
C VAL A 221 -12.63 27.96 13.57
N GLY A 222 -13.41 27.51 14.57
CA GLY A 222 -13.73 26.10 14.76
C GLY A 222 -14.49 25.51 13.57
N LEU A 223 -15.44 26.25 13.00
CA LEU A 223 -16.19 25.84 11.82
C LEU A 223 -15.32 25.78 10.56
N LEU A 224 -14.39 26.73 10.40
CA LEU A 224 -13.40 26.69 9.33
C LEU A 224 -12.49 25.45 9.45
N SER A 225 -12.05 25.15 10.68
CA SER A 225 -11.26 23.94 10.97
C SER A 225 -12.05 22.66 10.67
N LEU A 226 -13.32 22.61 11.00
CA LEU A 226 -14.22 21.48 10.68
C LEU A 226 -14.36 21.28 9.16
N THR A 227 -14.52 22.36 8.40
CA THR A 227 -14.56 22.32 6.93
C THR A 227 -13.25 21.75 6.37
N SER A 228 -12.11 22.14 6.96
CA SER A 228 -10.79 21.61 6.59
C SER A 228 -10.69 20.11 6.88
N VAL A 229 -11.20 19.62 8.00
CA VAL A 229 -11.23 18.18 8.32
C VAL A 229 -12.02 17.41 7.26
N VAL A 230 -13.20 17.89 6.88
CA VAL A 230 -14.04 17.24 5.84
C VAL A 230 -13.29 17.20 4.49
N ALA A 231 -12.69 18.32 4.08
CA ALA A 231 -11.94 18.40 2.83
C ALA A 231 -10.70 17.47 2.84
N LEU A 232 -9.96 17.45 3.96
CA LEU A 232 -8.80 16.58 4.14
C LEU A 232 -9.19 15.10 4.15
N THR A 233 -10.31 14.74 4.78
CA THR A 233 -10.81 13.36 4.77
C THR A 233 -11.17 12.92 3.35
N ALA A 234 -11.84 13.74 2.57
CA ALA A 234 -12.14 13.44 1.17
C ALA A 234 -10.87 13.26 0.33
N LEU A 235 -9.87 14.14 0.53
CA LEU A 235 -8.56 14.04 -0.12
C LEU A 235 -7.86 12.74 0.29
N GLU A 236 -7.90 12.35 1.55
CA GLU A 236 -7.24 11.14 2.05
C GLU A 236 -7.88 9.87 1.46
N PHE A 237 -9.22 9.82 1.29
CA PHE A 237 -9.88 8.74 0.56
C PHE A 237 -9.41 8.65 -0.89
N MET A 238 -9.30 9.77 -1.56
CA MET A 238 -8.78 9.83 -2.93
C MET A 238 -7.33 9.32 -3.00
N VAL A 239 -6.47 9.77 -2.07
CA VAL A 239 -5.07 9.34 -1.99
C VAL A 239 -4.96 7.85 -1.66
N ALA A 240 -5.81 7.32 -0.77
CA ALA A 240 -5.83 5.90 -0.43
C ALA A 240 -6.07 5.01 -1.67
N PHE A 241 -7.05 5.39 -2.50
CA PHE A 241 -7.32 4.73 -3.77
C PHE A 241 -6.17 4.91 -4.77
N LEU A 242 -5.74 6.16 -4.98
CA LEU A 242 -4.69 6.49 -5.93
C LEU A 242 -3.39 5.76 -5.60
N GLN A 243 -3.07 5.60 -4.33
CA GLN A 243 -1.85 4.91 -3.90
C GLN A 243 -1.90 3.41 -4.21
N ALA A 244 -3.04 2.75 -4.01
CA ALA A 244 -3.24 1.36 -4.42
C ALA A 244 -3.12 1.21 -5.94
N PHE A 245 -3.71 2.13 -6.70
CA PHE A 245 -3.63 2.17 -8.16
C PHE A 245 -2.19 2.34 -8.65
N VAL A 246 -1.45 3.32 -8.11
CA VAL A 246 -0.04 3.55 -8.45
C VAL A 246 0.82 2.33 -8.13
N PHE A 247 0.53 1.65 -7.00
CA PHE A 247 1.24 0.43 -6.62
C PHE A 247 1.04 -0.68 -7.67
N ALA A 248 -0.20 -0.86 -8.14
CA ALA A 248 -0.51 -1.82 -9.21
C ALA A 248 0.15 -1.45 -10.54
N VAL A 249 0.06 -0.18 -10.96
CA VAL A 249 0.69 0.32 -12.20
C VAL A 249 2.18 0.07 -12.21
N LEU A 250 2.89 0.48 -11.14
CA LEU A 250 4.33 0.31 -11.06
C LEU A 250 4.73 -1.18 -11.02
N THR A 251 3.94 -2.03 -10.37
CA THR A 251 4.14 -3.48 -10.41
C THR A 251 4.01 -4.02 -11.83
N CYS A 252 3.00 -3.57 -12.59
CA CYS A 252 2.84 -3.95 -14.01
C CYS A 252 4.01 -3.47 -14.86
N VAL A 253 4.48 -2.24 -14.68
CA VAL A 253 5.64 -1.70 -15.41
C VAL A 253 6.88 -2.52 -15.14
N TYR A 254 7.17 -2.84 -13.87
CA TYR A 254 8.35 -3.64 -13.52
C TYR A 254 8.26 -5.09 -14.04
N LEU A 255 7.07 -5.68 -14.07
CA LEU A 255 6.85 -6.98 -14.68
C LEU A 255 7.02 -6.90 -16.20
N ASN A 256 6.54 -5.85 -16.85
CA ASN A 256 6.70 -5.65 -18.28
C ASN A 256 8.18 -5.55 -18.68
N ASP A 257 8.99 -4.79 -17.92
CA ASP A 257 10.43 -4.63 -18.16
C ASP A 257 11.17 -5.99 -18.24
N VAL A 258 10.75 -6.98 -17.43
CA VAL A 258 11.39 -8.31 -17.38
C VAL A 258 10.71 -9.34 -18.29
N VAL A 259 9.42 -9.14 -18.62
CA VAL A 259 8.69 -10.05 -19.52
C VAL A 259 9.08 -9.83 -20.97
N HIS A 260 9.34 -8.59 -21.38
CA HIS A 260 9.64 -8.19 -22.76
C HIS A 260 11.09 -7.71 -22.95
N LEU A 261 12.03 -8.35 -22.30
CA LEU A 261 13.47 -8.02 -22.33
C LEU A 261 14.08 -8.03 -23.74
N ASP A 262 13.56 -8.87 -24.65
CA ASP A 262 14.10 -9.03 -26.02
C ASP A 262 13.47 -7.98 -27.01
N SER A 263 12.55 -7.11 -26.56
CA SER A 263 11.90 -6.09 -27.39
C SER A 263 12.53 -4.70 -27.29
N HIS A 264 13.60 -4.55 -26.48
CA HIS A 264 14.35 -3.31 -26.30
C HIS A 264 15.76 -3.39 -26.89
#